data_eda8b25201a2b73df493a5b80e5546d1
#
_entry.id   eda8b25201a2b73df493a5b80e5546d1
#
_cell.length_a   1.000
_cell.length_b   1.000
_cell.length_c   1.000
_cell.angle_alpha   90.00
_cell.angle_beta   90.00
_cell.angle_gamma   90.00
#
_symmetry.space_group_name_H-M   'P 1'
#
loop_
_entity.id
_entity.type
_entity.pdbx_description
1 polymer ?
#
loop_
_entity_poly.entity_id
_entity_poly.type
_entity_poly.pdbx_seq_one_letter_code
_entity_poly.pdbx_strand_id
1 'polypeptide(L)'
;MIPVIISGGVGSRLWPVSREQHPKPFIRLGDGQSLIQKAFLRGVQLEAVKSVMTVTNRDLFFKTQQEYLEVSPENTQFNYVLEPFGRNTAAAIAAAALEVERVDGPDQIMLVLAADHLITDQVGFQQAVDQAMALARQGQLVTFGIQPSAPETGYGYIEAEDHRVIRFVEKPSIDKAREYLESGRYLWNAGMFCFTAGVLLSQMHEHCPDILAATRQCLATSRRSQGDHTQQVELDSDLFARVPEDSIDYAVMEKSRCVAVVPCDIGWSDIGSWTALGDLTDSDSLGNRVLGQAMLHETRNCTIQSSNRLVGTVGVENLLIIDTPDALLVADRNKAQDVKHLFATLKSLGHETHKTHKTVHRPWGTYTVLEEGQGFKIKRIEVKPGGRLSLQMHKHRSEHWIVVSGVAKVINGESELTVNTNESTYIPAGHKHRLENLQSDMLVMIEVQSGGYLGEDDIVRFEDQYGRAG
;
A
#
# COMPACT_ATOMS: atom_id res chain seq x y z
N MET A 1 -22.02 2.49 -9.45
CA MET A 1 -20.59 2.87 -9.56
C MET A 1 -19.76 1.90 -8.73
N ILE A 2 -18.57 1.53 -9.23
CA ILE A 2 -17.60 0.66 -8.53
C ILE A 2 -16.33 1.48 -8.27
N PRO A 3 -16.00 1.77 -7.00
CA PRO A 3 -14.68 2.28 -6.65
C PRO A 3 -13.62 1.22 -6.96
N VAL A 4 -12.56 1.62 -7.67
CA VAL A 4 -11.43 0.78 -8.05
C VAL A 4 -10.17 1.37 -7.42
N ILE A 5 -9.66 0.73 -6.38
CA ILE A 5 -8.48 1.19 -5.65
C ILE A 5 -7.24 0.56 -6.27
N ILE A 6 -6.34 1.39 -6.77
CA ILE A 6 -5.06 0.94 -7.32
C ILE A 6 -4.01 1.04 -6.23
N SER A 7 -3.52 -0.10 -5.77
CA SER A 7 -2.53 -0.21 -4.70
C SER A 7 -1.20 -0.71 -5.25
N GLY A 8 -0.41 0.21 -5.77
CA GLY A 8 0.92 -0.05 -6.32
C GLY A 8 1.96 0.93 -5.77
N GLY A 9 3.24 0.61 -6.02
CA GLY A 9 4.35 1.47 -5.62
C GLY A 9 4.78 1.32 -4.15
N VAL A 10 6.08 1.32 -3.91
CA VAL A 10 6.67 1.14 -2.56
C VAL A 10 6.58 2.42 -1.73
N GLY A 11 6.62 3.60 -2.38
CA GLY A 11 6.74 4.88 -1.67
C GLY A 11 8.14 5.09 -1.10
N SER A 12 9.19 4.80 -1.88
CA SER A 12 10.60 4.79 -1.46
C SER A 12 11.10 6.10 -0.83
N ARG A 13 10.43 7.24 -1.10
CA ARG A 13 10.74 8.55 -0.50
C ARG A 13 10.37 8.62 0.99
N LEU A 14 9.51 7.72 1.48
CA LEU A 14 9.08 7.64 2.88
C LEU A 14 9.85 6.55 3.67
N TRP A 15 10.97 6.07 3.11
CA TRP A 15 11.89 5.27 3.92
C TRP A 15 12.37 6.12 5.13
N PRO A 16 12.47 5.58 6.36
CA PRO A 16 12.44 4.17 6.74
C PRO A 16 11.06 3.62 7.14
N VAL A 17 9.98 4.37 7.01
CA VAL A 17 8.64 3.88 7.36
C VAL A 17 8.04 3.05 6.22
N SER A 18 8.24 3.44 4.95
CA SER A 18 7.87 2.59 3.82
C SER A 18 8.94 1.52 3.53
N ARG A 19 8.50 0.33 3.16
CA ARG A 19 9.33 -0.83 2.78
C ARG A 19 8.64 -1.58 1.63
N GLU A 20 9.34 -2.46 0.92
CA GLU A 20 8.69 -3.27 -0.13
C GLU A 20 7.52 -4.10 0.41
N GLN A 21 7.66 -4.72 1.61
CA GLN A 21 6.59 -5.48 2.26
C GLN A 21 5.71 -4.66 3.21
N HIS A 22 5.97 -3.36 3.33
CA HIS A 22 5.12 -2.38 4.00
C HIS A 22 5.12 -1.08 3.20
N PRO A 23 4.54 -1.11 1.97
CA PRO A 23 4.55 0.06 1.12
C PRO A 23 3.67 1.19 1.66
N LYS A 24 3.83 2.38 1.08
CA LYS A 24 3.20 3.64 1.49
C LYS A 24 1.70 3.54 1.82
N PRO A 25 0.84 2.79 1.07
CA PRO A 25 -0.57 2.66 1.41
C PRO A 25 -0.86 2.16 2.84
N PHE A 26 0.07 1.43 3.43
CA PHE A 26 -0.07 0.87 4.78
C PHE A 26 0.48 1.77 5.90
N ILE A 27 1.00 2.94 5.57
CA ILE A 27 1.44 3.92 6.58
C ILE A 27 0.21 4.42 7.33
N ARG A 28 0.23 4.30 8.67
CA ARG A 28 -0.81 4.82 9.55
C ARG A 28 -0.54 6.29 9.87
N LEU A 29 -1.58 7.11 9.81
CA LEU A 29 -1.54 8.52 10.14
C LEU A 29 -1.83 8.73 11.65
N GLY A 30 -1.80 9.97 12.10
CA GLY A 30 -1.98 10.33 13.51
C GLY A 30 -3.32 9.90 14.12
N ASP A 31 -4.34 9.65 13.32
CA ASP A 31 -5.64 9.11 13.73
C ASP A 31 -5.70 7.57 13.80
N GLY A 32 -4.59 6.90 13.56
CA GLY A 32 -4.47 5.45 13.61
C GLY A 32 -4.93 4.72 12.34
N GLN A 33 -5.53 5.39 11.37
CA GLN A 33 -5.92 4.80 10.10
C GLN A 33 -4.77 4.80 9.09
N SER A 34 -4.65 3.73 8.30
CA SER A 34 -3.71 3.68 7.18
C SER A 34 -4.26 4.42 5.96
N LEU A 35 -3.38 4.80 5.04
CA LEU A 35 -3.79 5.47 3.79
C LEU A 35 -4.72 4.59 2.96
N ILE A 36 -4.47 3.28 2.91
CA ILE A 36 -5.34 2.35 2.18
C ILE A 36 -6.71 2.20 2.84
N GLN A 37 -6.80 2.26 4.18
CA GLN A 37 -8.09 2.32 4.90
C GLN A 37 -8.85 3.60 4.55
N LYS A 38 -8.17 4.73 4.49
CA LYS A 38 -8.78 6.01 4.09
C LYS A 38 -9.27 5.99 2.65
N ALA A 39 -8.50 5.42 1.72
CA ALA A 39 -8.93 5.25 0.33
C ALA A 39 -10.14 4.33 0.21
N PHE A 40 -10.17 3.24 0.97
CA PHE A 40 -11.29 2.31 1.03
C PHE A 40 -12.56 2.99 1.60
N LEU A 41 -12.46 3.64 2.76
CA LEU A 41 -13.58 4.34 3.40
C LEU A 41 -14.14 5.43 2.49
N ARG A 42 -13.26 6.19 1.81
CA ARG A 42 -13.64 7.21 0.83
C ARG A 42 -14.51 6.63 -0.29
N GLY A 43 -14.16 5.45 -0.79
CA GLY A 43 -14.91 4.78 -1.84
C GLY A 43 -16.22 4.18 -1.35
N VAL A 44 -16.19 3.43 -0.24
CA VAL A 44 -17.37 2.68 0.24
C VAL A 44 -18.45 3.57 0.87
N GLN A 45 -18.08 4.76 1.34
CA GLN A 45 -19.02 5.74 1.91
C GLN A 45 -19.75 6.57 0.86
N LEU A 46 -19.38 6.47 -0.43
CA LEU A 46 -20.11 7.11 -1.52
C LEU A 46 -21.50 6.48 -1.67
N GLU A 47 -22.44 7.30 -2.14
CA GLU A 47 -23.85 6.88 -2.25
C GLU A 47 -24.00 5.67 -3.18
N ALA A 48 -24.81 4.69 -2.76
CA ALA A 48 -25.15 3.49 -3.50
C ALA A 48 -23.97 2.54 -3.86
N VAL A 49 -22.82 2.67 -3.22
CA VAL A 49 -21.71 1.73 -3.37
C VAL A 49 -21.97 0.46 -2.54
N LYS A 50 -21.92 -0.71 -3.18
CA LYS A 50 -22.11 -2.03 -2.55
C LYS A 50 -20.85 -2.89 -2.59
N SER A 51 -19.95 -2.59 -3.52
CA SER A 51 -18.73 -3.34 -3.73
C SER A 51 -17.56 -2.41 -4.03
N VAL A 52 -16.38 -2.81 -3.61
CA VAL A 52 -15.11 -2.13 -3.92
C VAL A 52 -14.18 -3.13 -4.62
N MET A 53 -13.54 -2.70 -5.69
CA MET A 53 -12.50 -3.48 -6.35
C MET A 53 -11.13 -2.92 -5.96
N THR A 54 -10.17 -3.80 -5.71
CA THR A 54 -8.78 -3.40 -5.44
C THR A 54 -7.82 -4.17 -6.33
N VAL A 55 -6.98 -3.43 -7.07
CA VAL A 55 -5.85 -4.01 -7.79
C VAL A 55 -4.63 -3.86 -6.93
N THR A 56 -3.99 -4.96 -6.56
CA THR A 56 -2.83 -4.98 -5.66
C THR A 56 -1.90 -6.15 -5.98
N ASN A 57 -0.67 -6.08 -5.48
CA ASN A 57 0.25 -7.21 -5.56
C ASN A 57 -0.27 -8.39 -4.73
N ARG A 58 -0.11 -9.64 -5.25
CA ARG A 58 -0.57 -10.85 -4.55
C ARG A 58 0.02 -11.00 -3.15
N ASP A 59 1.28 -10.58 -2.96
CA ASP A 59 1.96 -10.69 -1.65
C ASP A 59 1.36 -9.76 -0.60
N LEU A 60 0.66 -8.70 -1.04
CA LEU A 60 0.00 -7.73 -0.18
C LEU A 60 -1.50 -8.00 0.02
N PHE A 61 -2.05 -9.03 -0.63
CA PHE A 61 -3.50 -9.32 -0.60
C PHE A 61 -4.03 -9.47 0.83
N PHE A 62 -3.46 -10.36 1.62
CA PHE A 62 -3.94 -10.62 2.99
C PHE A 62 -3.82 -9.38 3.89
N LYS A 63 -2.77 -8.59 3.71
CA LYS A 63 -2.58 -7.35 4.43
C LYS A 63 -3.64 -6.32 4.05
N THR A 64 -3.92 -6.16 2.76
CA THR A 64 -4.97 -5.28 2.23
C THR A 64 -6.34 -5.70 2.77
N GLN A 65 -6.66 -6.99 2.70
CA GLN A 65 -7.91 -7.54 3.22
C GLN A 65 -8.06 -7.27 4.73
N GLN A 66 -6.99 -7.46 5.49
CA GLN A 66 -7.00 -7.20 6.93
C GLN A 66 -7.26 -5.71 7.23
N GLU A 67 -6.57 -4.78 6.54
CA GLU A 67 -6.78 -3.35 6.71
C GLU A 67 -8.24 -2.95 6.41
N TYR A 68 -8.85 -3.55 5.40
CA TYR A 68 -10.26 -3.28 5.08
C TYR A 68 -11.21 -3.85 6.13
N LEU A 69 -11.01 -5.08 6.58
CA LEU A 69 -11.87 -5.71 7.59
C LEU A 69 -11.89 -4.97 8.93
N GLU A 70 -10.81 -4.25 9.28
CA GLU A 70 -10.75 -3.43 10.48
C GLU A 70 -11.73 -2.23 10.45
N VAL A 71 -12.12 -1.75 9.26
CA VAL A 71 -12.89 -0.51 9.09
C VAL A 71 -14.13 -0.65 8.20
N SER A 72 -14.36 -1.83 7.62
CA SER A 72 -15.42 -2.00 6.62
C SER A 72 -16.81 -1.98 7.25
N PRO A 73 -17.79 -1.32 6.59
CA PRO A 73 -19.21 -1.52 6.91
C PRO A 73 -19.62 -2.98 6.68
N GLU A 74 -20.65 -3.42 7.44
CA GLU A 74 -21.24 -4.73 7.26
C GLU A 74 -21.74 -4.94 5.81
N ASN A 75 -21.64 -6.17 5.31
CA ASN A 75 -22.10 -6.60 3.98
C ASN A 75 -21.37 -5.96 2.79
N THR A 76 -20.21 -5.33 2.97
CA THR A 76 -19.38 -4.85 1.86
C THR A 76 -18.83 -6.02 1.06
N GLN A 77 -18.97 -5.99 -0.28
CA GLN A 77 -18.36 -6.95 -1.20
C GLN A 77 -16.97 -6.49 -1.62
N PHE A 78 -15.98 -7.36 -1.52
CA PHE A 78 -14.58 -7.09 -1.87
C PHE A 78 -14.24 -7.84 -3.15
N ASN A 79 -13.78 -7.11 -4.16
CA ASN A 79 -13.28 -7.67 -5.40
C ASN A 79 -11.78 -7.38 -5.51
N TYR A 80 -10.96 -8.38 -5.80
CA TYR A 80 -9.52 -8.21 -5.90
C TYR A 80 -9.02 -8.68 -7.26
N VAL A 81 -8.13 -7.88 -7.86
CA VAL A 81 -7.28 -8.28 -8.96
C VAL A 81 -5.86 -8.32 -8.43
N LEU A 82 -5.24 -9.50 -8.43
CA LEU A 82 -3.95 -9.77 -7.80
C LEU A 82 -2.86 -9.83 -8.87
N GLU A 83 -2.03 -8.80 -8.91
CA GLU A 83 -0.87 -8.74 -9.79
C GLU A 83 0.31 -9.55 -9.21
N PRO A 84 1.03 -10.35 -10.02
CA PRO A 84 2.25 -11.02 -9.57
C PRO A 84 3.41 -10.03 -9.33
N PHE A 85 3.43 -8.92 -10.07
CA PHE A 85 4.35 -7.79 -9.97
C PHE A 85 3.72 -6.57 -10.64
N GLY A 86 4.23 -5.36 -10.38
CA GLY A 86 3.67 -4.13 -10.96
C GLY A 86 4.01 -3.97 -12.46
N ARG A 87 3.04 -3.46 -13.24
CA ARG A 87 3.16 -3.07 -14.66
C ARG A 87 2.60 -1.67 -14.89
N ASN A 88 2.74 -0.79 -13.89
CA ASN A 88 2.21 0.56 -13.91
C ASN A 88 0.67 0.61 -14.00
N THR A 89 0.08 1.80 -14.11
CA THR A 89 -1.36 2.00 -13.91
C THR A 89 -2.23 1.58 -15.09
N ALA A 90 -1.73 1.59 -16.33
CA ALA A 90 -2.52 1.20 -17.52
C ALA A 90 -2.94 -0.27 -17.48
N ALA A 91 -2.01 -1.18 -17.15
CA ALA A 91 -2.30 -2.61 -17.04
C ALA A 91 -3.28 -2.92 -15.89
N ALA A 92 -3.07 -2.28 -14.73
CA ALA A 92 -3.91 -2.44 -13.54
C ALA A 92 -5.36 -1.99 -13.81
N ILE A 93 -5.53 -0.81 -14.41
CA ILE A 93 -6.86 -0.24 -14.72
C ILE A 93 -7.51 -1.04 -15.86
N ALA A 94 -6.76 -1.51 -16.86
CA ALA A 94 -7.27 -2.39 -17.90
C ALA A 94 -7.82 -3.70 -17.32
N ALA A 95 -7.08 -4.34 -16.41
CA ALA A 95 -7.52 -5.57 -15.77
C ALA A 95 -8.80 -5.37 -14.95
N ALA A 96 -8.88 -4.26 -14.20
CA ALA A 96 -10.08 -3.88 -13.46
C ALA A 96 -11.26 -3.63 -14.40
N ALA A 97 -11.07 -2.88 -15.49
CA ALA A 97 -12.15 -2.56 -16.42
C ALA A 97 -12.68 -3.80 -17.16
N LEU A 98 -11.81 -4.74 -17.55
CA LEU A 98 -12.21 -5.99 -18.16
C LEU A 98 -13.03 -6.88 -17.19
N GLU A 99 -12.68 -6.92 -15.91
CA GLU A 99 -13.47 -7.66 -14.91
C GLU A 99 -14.79 -6.96 -14.60
N VAL A 100 -14.82 -5.63 -14.52
CA VAL A 100 -16.06 -4.85 -14.35
C VAL A 100 -16.98 -5.05 -15.59
N GLU A 101 -16.45 -4.93 -16.80
CA GLU A 101 -17.24 -5.19 -18.02
C GLU A 101 -17.82 -6.61 -18.03
N ARG A 102 -17.04 -7.60 -17.60
CA ARG A 102 -17.46 -9.01 -17.56
C ARG A 102 -18.58 -9.26 -16.57
N VAL A 103 -18.57 -8.60 -15.40
CA VAL A 103 -19.54 -8.87 -14.29
C VAL A 103 -20.73 -7.94 -14.34
N ASP A 104 -20.49 -6.66 -14.57
CA ASP A 104 -21.47 -5.58 -14.40
C ASP A 104 -21.85 -4.90 -15.74
N GLY A 105 -21.14 -5.22 -16.83
CA GLY A 105 -21.38 -4.68 -18.16
C GLY A 105 -20.59 -3.42 -18.50
N PRO A 106 -20.58 -3.02 -19.79
CA PRO A 106 -19.75 -1.92 -20.30
C PRO A 106 -20.18 -0.53 -19.80
N ASP A 107 -21.44 -0.36 -19.43
CA ASP A 107 -21.98 0.93 -18.97
C ASP A 107 -21.71 1.19 -17.46
N GLN A 108 -21.11 0.21 -16.78
CA GLN A 108 -20.79 0.33 -15.35
C GLN A 108 -19.74 1.41 -15.15
N ILE A 109 -20.05 2.40 -14.31
CA ILE A 109 -19.11 3.46 -13.94
C ILE A 109 -18.07 2.91 -12.98
N MET A 110 -16.81 3.20 -13.27
CA MET A 110 -15.64 2.97 -12.42
C MET A 110 -15.15 4.30 -11.88
N LEU A 111 -14.84 4.36 -10.58
CA LEU A 111 -14.13 5.47 -9.94
C LEU A 111 -12.76 4.95 -9.49
N VAL A 112 -11.72 5.29 -10.23
CA VAL A 112 -10.34 4.87 -9.96
C VAL A 112 -9.72 5.79 -8.92
N LEU A 113 -9.23 5.20 -7.83
CA LEU A 113 -8.63 5.89 -6.68
C LEU A 113 -7.23 5.32 -6.41
N ALA A 114 -6.28 6.19 -6.07
CA ALA A 114 -4.99 5.74 -5.55
C ALA A 114 -5.12 5.33 -4.07
N ALA A 115 -4.50 4.22 -3.70
CA ALA A 115 -4.53 3.66 -2.35
C ALA A 115 -3.78 4.51 -1.31
N ASP A 116 -2.94 5.46 -1.77
CA ASP A 116 -1.96 6.16 -0.96
C ASP A 116 -2.12 7.69 -0.96
N HIS A 117 -3.23 8.20 -1.50
CA HIS A 117 -3.57 9.61 -1.45
C HIS A 117 -4.45 9.94 -0.24
N LEU A 118 -4.23 11.12 0.34
CA LEU A 118 -5.08 11.70 1.36
C LEU A 118 -6.07 12.68 0.71
N ILE A 119 -7.32 12.65 1.18
CA ILE A 119 -8.35 13.66 0.94
C ILE A 119 -9.00 13.95 2.29
N THR A 120 -9.05 15.21 2.68
CA THR A 120 -9.57 15.63 3.99
C THR A 120 -11.01 16.12 3.95
N ASP A 121 -11.49 16.61 2.81
CA ASP A 121 -12.88 17.02 2.61
C ASP A 121 -13.69 15.96 1.87
N GLN A 122 -14.38 15.12 2.64
CA GLN A 122 -15.21 14.05 2.09
C GLN A 122 -16.49 14.57 1.42
N VAL A 123 -17.02 15.71 1.87
CA VAL A 123 -18.23 16.31 1.27
C VAL A 123 -17.91 16.91 -0.10
N GLY A 124 -16.83 17.68 -0.19
CA GLY A 124 -16.34 18.20 -1.46
C GLY A 124 -15.97 17.07 -2.44
N PHE A 125 -15.39 16.00 -1.94
CA PHE A 125 -15.10 14.81 -2.75
C PHE A 125 -16.37 14.16 -3.32
N GLN A 126 -17.42 13.96 -2.53
CA GLN A 126 -18.71 13.45 -3.01
C GLN A 126 -19.28 14.31 -4.14
N GLN A 127 -19.27 15.64 -3.96
CA GLN A 127 -19.77 16.58 -4.98
C GLN A 127 -18.96 16.50 -6.28
N ALA A 128 -17.63 16.39 -6.18
CA ALA A 128 -16.77 16.23 -7.34
C ALA A 128 -17.03 14.88 -8.06
N VAL A 129 -17.25 13.81 -7.30
CA VAL A 129 -17.61 12.48 -7.86
C VAL A 129 -18.96 12.53 -8.58
N ASP A 130 -19.96 13.22 -8.06
CA ASP A 130 -21.28 13.36 -8.71
C ASP A 130 -21.17 14.09 -10.06
N GLN A 131 -20.35 15.14 -10.14
CA GLN A 131 -20.06 15.84 -11.40
C GLN A 131 -19.31 14.91 -12.37
N ALA A 132 -18.30 14.19 -11.88
CA ALA A 132 -17.53 13.26 -12.69
C ALA A 132 -18.40 12.13 -13.26
N MET A 133 -19.32 11.58 -12.46
CA MET A 133 -20.28 10.58 -12.93
C MET A 133 -21.20 11.10 -14.03
N ALA A 134 -21.65 12.34 -13.92
CA ALA A 134 -22.50 12.97 -14.95
C ALA A 134 -21.76 13.09 -16.29
N LEU A 135 -20.48 13.48 -16.28
CA LEU A 135 -19.63 13.55 -17.47
C LEU A 135 -19.28 12.15 -18.01
N ALA A 136 -18.99 11.19 -17.13
CA ALA A 136 -18.68 9.81 -17.53
C ALA A 136 -19.87 9.14 -18.26
N ARG A 137 -21.12 9.39 -17.83
CA ARG A 137 -22.32 8.94 -18.53
C ARG A 137 -22.48 9.53 -19.93
N GLN A 138 -21.82 10.66 -20.22
CA GLN A 138 -21.78 11.28 -21.55
C GLN A 138 -20.63 10.76 -22.42
N GLY A 139 -19.93 9.71 -21.97
CA GLY A 139 -18.83 9.08 -22.72
C GLY A 139 -17.48 9.77 -22.53
N GLN A 140 -17.31 10.56 -21.45
CA GLN A 140 -16.04 11.21 -21.16
C GLN A 140 -15.14 10.32 -20.28
N LEU A 141 -13.83 10.42 -20.47
CA LEU A 141 -12.82 10.00 -19.51
C LEU A 141 -12.57 11.19 -18.56
N VAL A 142 -13.02 11.07 -17.33
CA VAL A 142 -12.98 12.20 -16.40
C VAL A 142 -11.79 12.05 -15.45
N THR A 143 -11.01 13.12 -15.29
CA THR A 143 -10.00 13.25 -14.23
C THR A 143 -10.36 14.33 -13.23
N PHE A 144 -9.75 14.34 -12.06
CA PHE A 144 -9.94 15.34 -11.01
C PHE A 144 -8.74 16.29 -11.01
N GLY A 145 -9.04 17.59 -11.11
CA GLY A 145 -8.05 18.64 -11.17
C GLY A 145 -7.99 19.43 -9.86
N ILE A 146 -6.82 19.48 -9.24
CA ILE A 146 -6.59 20.19 -7.98
C ILE A 146 -5.95 21.54 -8.27
N GLN A 147 -6.44 22.59 -7.61
CA GLN A 147 -5.85 23.93 -7.76
C GLN A 147 -4.40 23.93 -7.24
N PRO A 148 -3.41 24.27 -8.07
CA PRO A 148 -2.03 24.35 -7.64
C PRO A 148 -1.80 25.40 -6.56
N SER A 149 -1.09 25.01 -5.50
CA SER A 149 -0.65 25.91 -4.42
C SER A 149 0.85 26.17 -4.43
N ALA A 150 1.62 25.38 -5.22
CA ALA A 150 3.06 25.47 -5.36
C ALA A 150 3.51 24.99 -6.75
N PRO A 151 4.73 25.34 -7.21
CA PRO A 151 5.25 24.87 -8.50
C PRO A 151 5.84 23.46 -8.39
N GLU A 152 4.98 22.46 -8.17
CA GLU A 152 5.38 21.06 -8.02
C GLU A 152 5.82 20.44 -9.36
N THR A 153 6.99 19.82 -9.36
CA THR A 153 7.55 19.15 -10.55
C THR A 153 7.28 17.64 -10.56
N GLY A 154 6.70 17.13 -9.49
CA GLY A 154 6.35 15.71 -9.34
C GLY A 154 4.97 15.35 -9.88
N TYR A 155 4.14 16.34 -10.24
CA TYR A 155 2.75 16.16 -10.66
C TYR A 155 2.56 16.42 -12.16
N GLY A 156 1.51 15.83 -12.72
CA GLY A 156 0.96 16.23 -14.00
C GLY A 156 0.14 17.52 -13.87
N TYR A 157 0.17 18.36 -14.90
CA TYR A 157 -0.58 19.59 -15.00
C TYR A 157 -1.60 19.50 -16.15
N ILE A 158 -2.81 19.96 -15.91
CA ILE A 158 -3.92 19.95 -16.86
C ILE A 158 -4.30 21.39 -17.16
N GLU A 159 -4.11 21.84 -18.41
CA GLU A 159 -4.68 23.10 -18.89
C GLU A 159 -6.13 22.84 -19.30
N ALA A 160 -7.06 23.59 -18.72
CA ALA A 160 -8.48 23.38 -18.95
C ALA A 160 -9.25 24.70 -19.11
N GLU A 161 -10.36 24.63 -19.86
CA GLU A 161 -11.42 25.63 -19.89
C GLU A 161 -12.70 24.94 -19.41
N ASP A 162 -13.21 25.34 -18.27
CA ASP A 162 -14.31 24.68 -17.56
C ASP A 162 -13.98 23.18 -17.35
N HIS A 163 -14.73 22.29 -17.96
CA HIS A 163 -14.49 20.84 -17.91
C HIS A 163 -13.66 20.30 -19.08
N ARG A 164 -13.38 21.11 -20.12
CA ARG A 164 -12.66 20.66 -21.31
C ARG A 164 -11.16 20.72 -21.11
N VAL A 165 -10.52 19.59 -21.20
CA VAL A 165 -9.05 19.50 -21.19
C VAL A 165 -8.50 20.01 -22.53
N ILE A 166 -7.59 21.00 -22.46
CA ILE A 166 -6.88 21.56 -23.61
C ILE A 166 -5.57 20.83 -23.81
N ARG A 167 -4.84 20.61 -22.70
CA ARG A 167 -3.53 19.97 -22.72
C ARG A 167 -3.23 19.31 -21.39
N PHE A 168 -2.56 18.17 -21.48
CA PHE A 168 -1.98 17.45 -20.36
C PHE A 168 -0.44 17.56 -20.42
N VAL A 169 0.22 17.84 -19.29
CA VAL A 169 1.68 17.97 -19.21
C VAL A 169 2.18 17.24 -17.98
N GLU A 170 2.82 16.11 -18.16
CA GLU A 170 3.35 15.31 -17.06
C GLU A 170 4.74 15.82 -16.62
N LYS A 171 4.91 16.04 -15.34
CA LYS A 171 6.18 16.40 -14.66
C LYS A 171 6.98 17.50 -15.36
N PRO A 172 6.49 18.74 -15.41
CA PRO A 172 7.15 19.85 -16.07
C PRO A 172 8.45 20.24 -15.35
N SER A 173 9.32 21.00 -16.04
CA SER A 173 10.44 21.67 -15.37
C SER A 173 9.95 22.71 -14.36
N ILE A 174 10.80 23.05 -13.38
CA ILE A 174 10.44 24.03 -12.33
C ILE A 174 10.02 25.39 -12.91
N ASP A 175 10.66 25.84 -13.99
CA ASP A 175 10.32 27.12 -14.62
C ASP A 175 8.93 27.06 -15.26
N LYS A 176 8.60 25.97 -15.96
CA LYS A 176 7.25 25.76 -16.49
C LYS A 176 6.20 25.61 -15.39
N ALA A 177 6.52 24.92 -14.29
CA ALA A 177 5.62 24.79 -13.18
C ALA A 177 5.27 26.15 -12.53
N ARG A 178 6.24 27.08 -12.46
CA ARG A 178 6.02 28.45 -12.02
C ARG A 178 5.12 29.22 -12.99
N GLU A 179 5.38 29.14 -14.30
CA GLU A 179 4.53 29.75 -15.33
C GLU A 179 3.08 29.25 -15.23
N TYR A 180 2.89 27.95 -15.00
CA TYR A 180 1.57 27.34 -14.88
C TYR A 180 0.84 27.84 -13.63
N LEU A 181 1.52 27.93 -12.50
CA LEU A 181 0.98 28.46 -11.26
C LEU A 181 0.56 29.94 -11.42
N GLU A 182 1.42 30.78 -12.00
CA GLU A 182 1.16 32.20 -12.22
C GLU A 182 0.02 32.45 -13.21
N SER A 183 -0.15 31.57 -14.21
CA SER A 183 -1.21 31.71 -15.21
C SER A 183 -2.62 31.48 -14.67
N GLY A 184 -2.76 30.71 -13.57
CA GLY A 184 -4.02 30.31 -12.96
C GLY A 184 -4.92 29.40 -13.82
N ARG A 185 -4.43 28.91 -14.99
CA ARG A 185 -5.21 28.10 -15.94
C ARG A 185 -4.94 26.62 -15.83
N TYR A 186 -4.00 26.22 -14.97
CA TYR A 186 -3.61 24.84 -14.82
C TYR A 186 -4.08 24.27 -13.50
N LEU A 187 -4.43 22.99 -13.53
CA LEU A 187 -4.78 22.17 -12.39
C LEU A 187 -3.76 21.04 -12.25
N TRP A 188 -3.48 20.61 -11.04
CA TRP A 188 -2.73 19.35 -10.86
C TRP A 188 -3.62 18.15 -11.17
N ASN A 189 -3.09 17.17 -11.88
CA ASN A 189 -3.74 15.88 -12.05
C ASN A 189 -3.69 15.10 -10.74
N ALA A 190 -4.85 14.84 -10.15
CA ALA A 190 -4.95 14.08 -8.90
C ALA A 190 -4.68 12.57 -9.07
N GLY A 191 -4.53 12.07 -10.31
CA GLY A 191 -4.39 10.64 -10.56
C GLY A 191 -5.62 9.81 -10.16
N MET A 192 -6.77 10.44 -10.10
CA MET A 192 -8.09 9.82 -9.91
C MET A 192 -8.89 9.96 -11.19
N PHE A 193 -9.68 8.94 -11.53
CA PHE A 193 -10.42 8.92 -12.79
C PHE A 193 -11.82 8.38 -12.60
N CYS A 194 -12.77 8.87 -13.43
CA CYS A 194 -14.14 8.38 -13.47
C CYS A 194 -14.58 8.19 -14.93
N PHE A 195 -15.03 6.99 -15.28
CA PHE A 195 -15.47 6.64 -16.63
C PHE A 195 -16.31 5.36 -16.61
N THR A 196 -17.01 5.04 -17.70
CA THR A 196 -17.57 3.70 -17.87
C THR A 196 -16.51 2.72 -18.32
N ALA A 197 -16.65 1.44 -17.96
CA ALA A 197 -15.73 0.39 -18.37
C ALA A 197 -15.58 0.31 -19.89
N GLY A 198 -16.69 0.38 -20.63
CA GLY A 198 -16.72 0.32 -22.09
C GLY A 198 -16.02 1.50 -22.76
N VAL A 199 -16.21 2.73 -22.27
CA VAL A 199 -15.51 3.91 -22.80
C VAL A 199 -14.02 3.79 -22.61
N LEU A 200 -13.56 3.42 -21.43
CA LEU A 200 -12.13 3.21 -21.18
C LEU A 200 -11.56 2.14 -22.11
N LEU A 201 -12.19 0.96 -22.20
CA LEU A 201 -11.70 -0.14 -23.04
C LEU A 201 -11.68 0.22 -24.51
N SER A 202 -12.63 1.02 -24.99
CA SER A 202 -12.64 1.58 -26.36
C SER A 202 -11.45 2.51 -26.60
N GLN A 203 -11.16 3.41 -25.66
CA GLN A 203 -10.03 4.33 -25.76
C GLN A 203 -8.68 3.61 -25.62
N MET A 204 -8.59 2.56 -24.79
CA MET A 204 -7.40 1.71 -24.74
C MET A 204 -7.20 0.94 -26.05
N HIS A 205 -8.27 0.49 -26.71
CA HIS A 205 -8.18 -0.16 -28.01
C HIS A 205 -7.61 0.79 -29.08
N GLU A 206 -7.97 2.07 -29.03
CA GLU A 206 -7.49 3.09 -29.97
C GLU A 206 -6.04 3.50 -29.70
N HIS A 207 -5.66 3.70 -28.44
CA HIS A 207 -4.40 4.37 -28.08
C HIS A 207 -3.29 3.44 -27.56
N CYS A 208 -3.64 2.28 -26.98
CA CYS A 208 -2.70 1.27 -26.48
C CYS A 208 -3.23 -0.17 -26.65
N PRO A 209 -3.50 -0.59 -27.91
CA PRO A 209 -4.12 -1.88 -28.21
C PRO A 209 -3.29 -3.09 -27.73
N ASP A 210 -1.99 -2.96 -27.68
CA ASP A 210 -1.04 -3.95 -27.21
C ASP A 210 -1.20 -4.24 -25.70
N ILE A 211 -1.31 -3.20 -24.87
CA ILE A 211 -1.59 -3.35 -23.43
C ILE A 211 -2.94 -4.03 -23.22
N LEU A 212 -3.98 -3.56 -23.90
CA LEU A 212 -5.32 -4.12 -23.76
C LEU A 212 -5.38 -5.59 -24.20
N ALA A 213 -4.79 -5.92 -25.36
CA ALA A 213 -4.81 -7.30 -25.89
C ALA A 213 -4.04 -8.26 -24.97
N ALA A 214 -2.85 -7.87 -24.50
CA ALA A 214 -2.05 -8.68 -23.59
C ALA A 214 -2.73 -8.88 -22.24
N THR A 215 -3.35 -7.82 -21.68
CA THR A 215 -4.12 -7.91 -20.40
C THR A 215 -5.34 -8.81 -20.57
N ARG A 216 -6.06 -8.72 -21.68
CA ARG A 216 -7.22 -9.59 -21.98
C ARG A 216 -6.80 -11.06 -22.08
N GLN A 217 -5.68 -11.34 -22.76
CA GLN A 217 -5.13 -12.70 -22.86
C GLN A 217 -4.72 -13.23 -21.47
N CYS A 218 -4.08 -12.42 -20.64
CA CYS A 218 -3.69 -12.78 -19.29
C CYS A 218 -4.93 -13.13 -18.45
N LEU A 219 -5.97 -12.29 -18.45
CA LEU A 219 -7.20 -12.53 -17.67
C LEU A 219 -7.96 -13.78 -18.09
N ALA A 220 -7.89 -14.17 -19.37
CA ALA A 220 -8.57 -15.38 -19.89
C ALA A 220 -8.04 -16.67 -19.24
N THR A 221 -6.79 -16.70 -18.81
CA THR A 221 -6.13 -17.85 -18.17
C THR A 221 -5.99 -17.70 -16.64
N SER A 222 -6.30 -16.52 -16.11
CA SER A 222 -6.14 -16.20 -14.70
C SER A 222 -7.08 -17.00 -13.80
N ARG A 223 -6.57 -17.40 -12.65
CA ARG A 223 -7.32 -18.16 -11.66
C ARG A 223 -8.33 -17.25 -10.95
N ARG A 224 -9.58 -17.70 -10.86
CA ARG A 224 -10.64 -17.02 -10.09
C ARG A 224 -11.02 -17.85 -8.90
N SER A 225 -11.26 -17.19 -7.76
CA SER A 225 -11.82 -17.80 -6.57
C SER A 225 -12.86 -16.88 -5.94
N GLN A 226 -13.84 -17.50 -5.26
CA GLN A 226 -14.95 -16.81 -4.64
C GLN A 226 -15.13 -17.32 -3.22
N GLY A 227 -15.23 -16.40 -2.26
CA GLY A 227 -15.66 -16.61 -0.87
C GLY A 227 -16.98 -15.89 -0.61
N ASP A 228 -17.45 -15.88 0.64
CA ASP A 228 -18.77 -15.33 1.02
C ASP A 228 -18.94 -13.86 0.63
N HIS A 229 -17.96 -13.01 0.89
CA HIS A 229 -17.95 -11.58 0.56
C HIS A 229 -16.74 -11.18 -0.27
N THR A 230 -16.00 -12.13 -0.83
CA THR A 230 -14.73 -11.86 -1.51
C THR A 230 -14.69 -12.57 -2.84
N GLN A 231 -14.39 -11.84 -3.90
CA GLN A 231 -14.03 -12.39 -5.21
C GLN A 231 -12.59 -11.98 -5.52
N GLN A 232 -11.81 -12.89 -6.08
CA GLN A 232 -10.44 -12.58 -6.47
C GLN A 232 -10.09 -13.22 -7.81
N VAL A 233 -9.28 -12.48 -8.57
CA VAL A 233 -8.66 -12.91 -9.82
C VAL A 233 -7.16 -12.80 -9.64
N GLU A 234 -6.45 -13.91 -9.68
CA GLU A 234 -5.00 -13.96 -9.64
C GLU A 234 -4.45 -14.01 -11.06
N LEU A 235 -3.77 -12.94 -11.47
CA LEU A 235 -3.23 -12.80 -12.83
C LEU A 235 -2.12 -13.83 -13.07
N ASP A 236 -2.16 -14.48 -14.26
CA ASP A 236 -1.13 -15.42 -14.67
C ASP A 236 0.22 -14.71 -14.82
N SER A 237 1.24 -15.20 -14.12
CA SER A 237 2.55 -14.54 -14.02
C SER A 237 3.28 -14.45 -15.36
N ASP A 238 3.22 -15.51 -16.16
CA ASP A 238 3.98 -15.59 -17.41
C ASP A 238 3.34 -14.72 -18.51
N LEU A 239 2.02 -14.68 -18.53
CA LEU A 239 1.28 -13.83 -19.47
C LEU A 239 1.30 -12.37 -19.03
N PHE A 240 1.21 -12.09 -17.73
CA PHE A 240 1.33 -10.73 -17.20
C PHE A 240 2.71 -10.12 -17.44
N ALA A 241 3.77 -10.94 -17.46
CA ALA A 241 5.11 -10.50 -17.83
C ALA A 241 5.22 -9.95 -19.26
N ARG A 242 4.27 -10.30 -20.15
CA ARG A 242 4.23 -9.83 -21.54
C ARG A 242 3.43 -8.53 -21.71
N VAL A 243 2.67 -8.11 -20.70
CA VAL A 243 1.93 -6.84 -20.73
C VAL A 243 2.94 -5.69 -20.73
N PRO A 244 2.88 -4.77 -21.72
CA PRO A 244 3.75 -3.60 -21.72
C PRO A 244 3.49 -2.71 -20.50
N GLU A 245 4.55 -2.11 -20.00
CA GLU A 245 4.49 -1.21 -18.84
C GLU A 245 4.29 0.23 -19.32
N ASP A 246 3.17 0.86 -18.92
CA ASP A 246 2.92 2.29 -19.13
C ASP A 246 1.92 2.82 -18.10
N SER A 247 1.90 4.14 -17.88
CA SER A 247 0.86 4.78 -17.07
C SER A 247 -0.40 5.03 -17.91
N ILE A 248 -1.55 5.04 -17.27
CA ILE A 248 -2.81 5.39 -17.95
C ILE A 248 -2.79 6.82 -18.49
N ASP A 249 -2.03 7.70 -17.84
CA ASP A 249 -1.84 9.08 -18.27
C ASP A 249 -1.21 9.14 -19.66
N TYR A 250 -0.05 8.51 -19.84
CA TYR A 250 0.65 8.44 -21.15
C TYR A 250 -0.03 7.54 -22.16
N ALA A 251 -0.57 6.41 -21.69
CA ALA A 251 -1.17 5.43 -22.59
C ALA A 251 -2.48 5.94 -23.24
N VAL A 252 -3.30 6.68 -22.47
CA VAL A 252 -4.66 7.07 -22.85
C VAL A 252 -4.94 8.56 -22.63
N MET A 253 -4.76 9.08 -21.40
CA MET A 253 -5.28 10.40 -21.05
C MET A 253 -4.68 11.55 -21.85
N GLU A 254 -3.39 11.49 -22.17
CA GLU A 254 -2.73 12.52 -22.99
C GLU A 254 -3.11 12.45 -24.49
N LYS A 255 -3.60 11.29 -24.96
CA LYS A 255 -3.88 11.03 -26.37
C LYS A 255 -5.36 11.18 -26.73
N SER A 256 -6.22 10.86 -25.79
CA SER A 256 -7.67 10.84 -26.00
C SER A 256 -8.25 12.25 -26.14
N ARG A 257 -9.23 12.39 -27.02
CA ARG A 257 -9.98 13.64 -27.24
C ARG A 257 -11.25 13.74 -26.39
N CYS A 258 -11.63 12.67 -25.70
CA CYS A 258 -12.80 12.65 -24.82
C CYS A 258 -12.45 12.75 -23.34
N VAL A 259 -11.38 13.49 -23.02
CA VAL A 259 -10.99 13.75 -21.64
C VAL A 259 -11.65 15.00 -21.12
N ALA A 260 -12.28 14.89 -19.94
CA ALA A 260 -12.82 16.01 -19.17
C ALA A 260 -12.13 16.09 -17.81
N VAL A 261 -12.13 17.28 -17.21
CA VAL A 261 -11.62 17.50 -15.86
C VAL A 261 -12.70 18.08 -14.97
N VAL A 262 -12.77 17.59 -13.72
CA VAL A 262 -13.57 18.22 -12.66
C VAL A 262 -12.62 18.99 -11.75
N PRO A 263 -12.63 20.34 -11.80
CA PRO A 263 -11.88 21.16 -10.85
C PRO A 263 -12.45 20.99 -9.44
N CYS A 264 -11.60 20.70 -8.46
CA CYS A 264 -12.05 20.53 -7.08
C CYS A 264 -10.97 20.93 -6.07
N ASP A 265 -11.42 21.42 -4.93
CA ASP A 265 -10.61 21.63 -3.73
C ASP A 265 -11.17 20.71 -2.64
N ILE A 266 -10.47 19.63 -2.39
CA ILE A 266 -10.90 18.51 -1.53
C ILE A 266 -9.89 18.20 -0.44
N GLY A 267 -8.93 19.11 -0.22
CA GLY A 267 -7.83 18.86 0.70
C GLY A 267 -6.97 17.65 0.28
N TRP A 268 -6.69 17.55 -1.04
CA TRP A 268 -5.93 16.46 -1.62
C TRP A 268 -4.42 16.59 -1.39
N SER A 269 -3.78 15.48 -1.07
CA SER A 269 -2.33 15.35 -1.04
C SER A 269 -1.93 13.95 -1.50
N ASP A 270 -0.88 13.86 -2.34
CA ASP A 270 -0.27 12.58 -2.69
C ASP A 270 0.63 12.01 -1.59
N ILE A 271 0.89 12.77 -0.51
CA ILE A 271 1.87 12.43 0.55
C ILE A 271 3.17 11.86 -0.04
N GLY A 272 3.72 12.53 -1.05
CA GLY A 272 4.84 12.04 -1.85
C GLY A 272 6.21 12.18 -1.17
N SER A 273 6.29 12.83 0.00
CA SER A 273 7.53 13.08 0.71
C SER A 273 7.35 13.20 2.22
N TRP A 274 8.45 13.18 2.97
CA TRP A 274 8.47 13.42 4.41
C TRP A 274 7.97 14.82 4.78
N THR A 275 8.17 15.82 3.92
CA THR A 275 7.63 17.15 4.14
C THR A 275 6.11 17.12 4.09
N ALA A 276 5.52 16.53 3.04
CA ALA A 276 4.07 16.41 2.90
C ALA A 276 3.43 15.59 4.04
N LEU A 277 4.07 14.51 4.49
CA LEU A 277 3.60 13.73 5.63
C LEU A 277 3.73 14.52 6.94
N GLY A 278 4.84 15.23 7.14
CA GLY A 278 5.07 16.06 8.33
C GLY A 278 4.07 17.21 8.44
N ASP A 279 3.65 17.80 7.33
CA ASP A 279 2.69 18.92 7.30
C ASP A 279 1.29 18.53 7.80
N LEU A 280 1.00 17.23 7.97
CA LEU A 280 -0.22 16.74 8.63
C LEU A 280 -0.17 16.85 10.17
N THR A 281 0.99 17.17 10.72
CA THR A 281 1.18 17.35 12.18
C THR A 281 1.33 18.85 12.48
N ASP A 282 0.61 19.34 13.48
CA ASP A 282 0.73 20.72 13.92
C ASP A 282 2.16 21.05 14.35
N SER A 283 2.61 22.26 14.04
CA SER A 283 3.92 22.73 14.46
C SER A 283 3.86 23.47 15.79
N ASP A 284 4.93 23.38 16.57
CA ASP A 284 5.16 24.26 17.72
C ASP A 284 5.49 25.71 17.26
N SER A 285 5.70 26.61 18.23
CA SER A 285 6.04 28.02 17.98
C SER A 285 7.38 28.24 17.27
N LEU A 286 8.25 27.22 17.20
CA LEU A 286 9.53 27.23 16.51
C LEU A 286 9.49 26.47 15.17
N GLY A 287 8.30 26.07 14.73
CA GLY A 287 8.09 25.35 13.48
C GLY A 287 8.44 23.86 13.53
N ASN A 288 8.67 23.29 14.73
CA ASN A 288 8.93 21.86 14.85
C ASN A 288 7.64 21.06 14.86
N ARG A 289 7.67 19.91 14.21
CA ARG A 289 6.60 18.91 14.19
C ARG A 289 7.08 17.63 14.82
N VAL A 290 6.38 17.16 15.85
CA VAL A 290 6.79 15.99 16.63
C VAL A 290 5.68 14.96 16.65
N LEU A 291 6.00 13.75 16.20
CA LEU A 291 5.17 12.56 16.34
C LEU A 291 5.94 11.52 17.16
N GLY A 292 5.45 11.19 18.36
CA GLY A 292 6.14 10.33 19.33
C GLY A 292 6.83 11.11 20.43
N GLN A 293 7.92 10.58 21.00
CA GLN A 293 8.62 11.18 22.15
C GLN A 293 9.88 11.92 21.70
N ALA A 294 9.93 13.24 21.94
CA ALA A 294 11.12 14.05 21.66
C ALA A 294 11.37 15.08 22.79
N MET A 295 12.64 15.40 23.01
CA MET A 295 13.10 16.52 23.84
C MET A 295 13.91 17.46 22.97
N LEU A 296 13.48 18.72 22.89
CA LEU A 296 14.03 19.72 22.00
C LEU A 296 14.70 20.83 22.78
N HIS A 297 15.94 21.17 22.42
CA HIS A 297 16.66 22.32 22.94
C HIS A 297 17.27 23.09 21.77
N GLU A 298 16.94 24.38 21.62
CA GLU A 298 17.39 25.22 20.49
C GLU A 298 17.16 24.55 19.11
N THR A 299 16.00 23.89 18.94
CA THR A 299 15.63 23.16 17.72
C THR A 299 14.56 23.92 16.96
N ARG A 300 14.70 24.06 15.63
CA ARG A 300 13.79 24.85 14.77
C ARG A 300 13.49 24.14 13.46
N ASN A 301 12.25 24.32 12.97
CA ASN A 301 11.82 23.83 11.66
C ASN A 301 12.11 22.35 11.40
N CYS A 302 12.17 21.51 12.43
CA CYS A 302 12.46 20.10 12.32
C CYS A 302 11.18 19.27 12.32
N THR A 303 11.15 18.19 11.53
CA THR A 303 10.13 17.16 11.59
C THR A 303 10.74 15.91 12.24
N ILE A 304 10.19 15.51 13.38
CA ILE A 304 10.71 14.43 14.20
C ILE A 304 9.61 13.39 14.37
N GLN A 305 9.88 12.18 13.93
CA GLN A 305 9.00 11.04 14.16
C GLN A 305 9.78 9.94 14.90
N SER A 306 9.27 9.51 16.04
CA SER A 306 9.85 8.43 16.83
C SER A 306 8.82 7.35 17.10
N SER A 307 9.16 6.09 16.79
CA SER A 307 8.28 4.95 17.08
C SER A 307 8.33 4.51 18.54
N ASN A 308 9.53 4.36 19.11
CA ASN A 308 9.69 3.80 20.45
C ASN A 308 10.77 4.48 21.30
N ARG A 309 11.75 5.15 20.69
CA ARG A 309 12.88 5.76 21.39
C ARG A 309 12.60 7.23 21.69
N LEU A 310 13.08 7.72 22.83
CA LEU A 310 13.16 9.14 23.09
C LEU A 310 14.21 9.76 22.14
N VAL A 311 13.82 10.74 21.34
CA VAL A 311 14.72 11.50 20.47
C VAL A 311 15.09 12.82 21.18
N GLY A 312 16.37 13.06 21.43
CA GLY A 312 16.87 14.34 21.92
C GLY A 312 17.51 15.13 20.78
N THR A 313 17.21 16.42 20.68
CA THR A 313 17.84 17.33 19.71
C THR A 313 18.32 18.59 20.40
N VAL A 314 19.52 19.05 20.04
CA VAL A 314 20.16 20.25 20.61
C VAL A 314 20.82 21.06 19.50
N GLY A 315 20.42 22.34 19.33
CA GLY A 315 21.04 23.28 18.42
C GLY A 315 20.95 22.90 16.94
N VAL A 316 19.83 22.28 16.52
CA VAL A 316 19.61 21.82 15.13
C VAL A 316 18.46 22.54 14.46
N GLU A 317 18.53 22.66 13.14
CA GLU A 317 17.53 23.37 12.33
C GLU A 317 17.30 22.65 11.00
N ASN A 318 16.03 22.70 10.51
CA ASN A 318 15.63 22.27 9.18
C ASN A 318 15.92 20.79 8.88
N LEU A 319 15.73 19.89 9.87
CA LEU A 319 15.99 18.46 9.74
C LEU A 319 14.73 17.63 9.71
N LEU A 320 14.81 16.52 8.99
CA LEU A 320 13.97 15.33 9.11
C LEU A 320 14.71 14.33 10.00
N ILE A 321 14.09 13.90 11.09
CA ILE A 321 14.64 12.89 12.01
C ILE A 321 13.57 11.84 12.20
N ILE A 322 13.72 10.71 11.50
CA ILE A 322 12.71 9.66 11.44
C ILE A 322 13.28 8.38 12.00
N ASP A 323 12.81 8.01 13.17
CA ASP A 323 13.27 6.84 13.91
C ASP A 323 12.25 5.70 13.81
N THR A 324 12.73 4.54 13.35
CA THR A 324 12.03 3.26 13.38
C THR A 324 12.83 2.25 14.21
N PRO A 325 12.28 1.11 14.60
CA PRO A 325 13.00 0.13 15.42
C PRO A 325 14.33 -0.36 14.82
N ASP A 326 14.50 -0.25 13.51
CA ASP A 326 15.61 -0.83 12.75
C ASP A 326 16.40 0.17 11.88
N ALA A 327 15.94 1.42 11.80
CA ALA A 327 16.61 2.44 10.99
C ALA A 327 16.32 3.84 11.50
N LEU A 328 17.32 4.72 11.38
CA LEU A 328 17.20 6.14 11.64
C LEU A 328 17.56 6.92 10.36
N LEU A 329 16.64 7.76 9.90
CA LEU A 329 16.90 8.74 8.85
C LEU A 329 17.15 10.11 9.49
N VAL A 330 18.26 10.73 9.12
CA VAL A 330 18.53 12.16 9.37
C VAL A 330 18.81 12.80 8.02
N ALA A 331 18.02 13.79 7.64
CA ALA A 331 18.15 14.46 6.35
C ALA A 331 17.82 15.96 6.47
N ASP A 332 18.35 16.77 5.58
CA ASP A 332 17.87 18.14 5.39
C ASP A 332 16.44 18.09 4.83
N ARG A 333 15.53 18.88 5.40
CA ARG A 333 14.11 18.92 5.01
C ARG A 333 13.92 19.26 3.53
N ASN A 334 14.79 20.11 2.96
CA ASN A 334 14.76 20.47 1.55
C ASN A 334 15.24 19.34 0.62
N LYS A 335 15.81 18.26 1.19
CA LYS A 335 16.29 17.07 0.47
C LYS A 335 15.37 15.84 0.64
N ALA A 336 14.16 16.04 1.13
CA ALA A 336 13.18 14.95 1.35
C ALA A 336 12.96 14.07 0.11
N GLN A 337 13.00 14.64 -1.09
CA GLN A 337 12.86 13.90 -2.36
C GLN A 337 14.04 12.98 -2.66
N ASP A 338 15.23 13.25 -2.10
CA ASP A 338 16.47 12.50 -2.36
C ASP A 338 16.55 11.21 -1.52
N VAL A 339 15.66 11.02 -0.54
CA VAL A 339 15.58 9.79 0.29
C VAL A 339 15.42 8.53 -0.58
N LYS A 340 14.79 8.64 -1.76
CA LYS A 340 14.70 7.55 -2.76
C LYS A 340 16.07 6.99 -3.17
N HIS A 341 17.12 7.78 -3.14
CA HIS A 341 18.48 7.34 -3.49
C HIS A 341 19.07 6.43 -2.41
N LEU A 342 18.80 6.72 -1.10
CA LEU A 342 19.18 5.82 0.00
C LEU A 342 18.45 4.48 -0.14
N PHE A 343 17.16 4.50 -0.43
CA PHE A 343 16.39 3.29 -0.66
C PHE A 343 16.96 2.44 -1.81
N ALA A 344 17.28 3.07 -2.94
CA ALA A 344 17.88 2.39 -4.09
C ALA A 344 19.26 1.79 -3.75
N THR A 345 20.07 2.50 -2.97
CA THR A 345 21.38 2.01 -2.49
C THR A 345 21.20 0.81 -1.57
N LEU A 346 20.29 0.87 -0.58
CA LEU A 346 20.00 -0.26 0.31
C LEU A 346 19.54 -1.50 -0.48
N LYS A 347 18.69 -1.30 -1.49
CA LYS A 347 18.24 -2.37 -2.37
C LYS A 347 19.40 -2.98 -3.16
N SER A 348 20.28 -2.17 -3.73
CA SER A 348 21.45 -2.66 -4.49
C SER A 348 22.46 -3.43 -3.62
N LEU A 349 22.54 -3.09 -2.33
CA LEU A 349 23.38 -3.76 -1.35
C LEU A 349 22.70 -5.01 -0.73
N GLY A 350 21.45 -5.29 -1.06
CA GLY A 350 20.67 -6.37 -0.46
C GLY A 350 20.41 -6.18 1.04
N HIS A 351 20.42 -4.94 1.54
CA HIS A 351 20.21 -4.67 2.96
C HIS A 351 18.72 -4.81 3.33
N GLU A 352 18.39 -5.64 4.31
CA GLU A 352 17.01 -6.02 4.67
C GLU A 352 16.07 -4.83 4.93
N THR A 353 16.57 -3.69 5.39
CA THR A 353 15.74 -2.50 5.70
C THR A 353 15.07 -1.84 4.48
N HIS A 354 15.41 -2.22 3.25
CA HIS A 354 14.61 -1.80 2.09
C HIS A 354 13.36 -2.66 1.93
N LYS A 355 13.38 -3.89 2.41
CA LYS A 355 12.37 -4.93 2.17
C LYS A 355 11.37 -5.05 3.31
N THR A 356 11.86 -5.19 4.56
CA THR A 356 11.03 -5.48 5.73
C THR A 356 11.35 -4.57 6.91
N HIS A 357 10.39 -4.41 7.81
CA HIS A 357 10.60 -3.95 9.17
C HIS A 357 11.01 -5.11 10.08
N LYS A 358 11.52 -4.81 11.28
CA LYS A 358 11.70 -5.83 12.34
C LYS A 358 10.40 -6.54 12.69
N THR A 359 9.26 -5.84 12.65
CA THR A 359 7.93 -6.43 12.79
C THR A 359 7.34 -6.73 11.42
N VAL A 360 7.01 -7.99 11.19
CA VAL A 360 6.44 -8.48 9.94
C VAL A 360 5.02 -8.98 10.20
N HIS A 361 4.07 -8.45 9.43
CA HIS A 361 2.67 -8.88 9.46
C HIS A 361 2.47 -10.14 8.62
N ARG A 362 1.71 -11.08 9.18
CA ARG A 362 1.31 -12.33 8.52
C ARG A 362 -0.21 -12.52 8.68
N PRO A 363 -0.86 -13.37 7.88
CA PRO A 363 -2.30 -13.61 8.03
C PRO A 363 -2.71 -14.09 9.43
N TRP A 364 -1.84 -14.85 10.09
CA TRP A 364 -2.06 -15.39 11.41
C TRP A 364 -1.71 -14.43 12.57
N GLY A 365 -1.05 -13.30 12.30
CA GLY A 365 -0.59 -12.36 13.33
C GLY A 365 0.68 -11.63 12.95
N THR A 366 1.61 -11.45 13.88
CA THR A 366 2.88 -10.78 13.63
C THR A 366 4.06 -11.54 14.23
N TYR A 367 5.23 -11.32 13.67
CA TYR A 367 6.48 -11.59 14.39
C TYR A 367 7.38 -10.36 14.38
N THR A 368 8.11 -10.17 15.47
CA THR A 368 9.09 -9.09 15.62
C THR A 368 10.45 -9.71 15.93
N VAL A 369 11.45 -9.42 15.09
CA VAL A 369 12.85 -9.78 15.41
C VAL A 369 13.31 -8.85 16.54
N LEU A 370 13.55 -9.40 17.71
CA LEU A 370 14.02 -8.67 18.89
C LEU A 370 15.53 -8.49 18.84
N GLU A 371 16.24 -9.59 18.57
CA GLU A 371 17.69 -9.62 18.49
C GLU A 371 18.15 -10.72 17.55
N GLU A 372 19.28 -10.51 16.88
CA GLU A 372 19.95 -11.53 16.07
C GLU A 372 21.47 -11.38 16.17
N GLY A 373 22.16 -12.51 16.12
CA GLY A 373 23.61 -12.58 16.18
C GLY A 373 24.13 -13.84 15.52
N GLN A 374 25.42 -14.09 15.66
CA GLN A 374 26.02 -15.27 15.08
C GLN A 374 25.44 -16.54 15.70
N GLY A 375 24.69 -17.32 14.91
CA GLY A 375 24.12 -18.60 15.32
C GLY A 375 22.83 -18.52 16.14
N PHE A 376 22.24 -17.33 16.31
CA PHE A 376 20.94 -17.18 16.99
C PHE A 376 20.09 -16.06 16.43
N LYS A 377 18.77 -16.19 16.57
CA LYS A 377 17.76 -15.16 16.31
C LYS A 377 16.62 -15.28 17.32
N ILE A 378 16.20 -14.16 17.92
CA ILE A 378 15.10 -14.11 18.88
C ILE A 378 13.94 -13.37 18.24
N LYS A 379 12.75 -13.98 18.26
CA LYS A 379 11.52 -13.38 17.74
C LYS A 379 10.45 -13.35 18.83
N ARG A 380 9.67 -12.27 18.88
CA ARG A 380 8.37 -12.26 19.53
C ARG A 380 7.31 -12.56 18.46
N ILE A 381 6.49 -13.58 18.72
CA ILE A 381 5.41 -14.01 17.85
C ILE A 381 4.09 -13.73 18.54
N GLU A 382 3.18 -13.06 17.83
CA GLU A 382 1.83 -12.72 18.30
C GLU A 382 0.83 -13.38 17.34
N VAL A 383 0.05 -14.33 17.85
CA VAL A 383 -0.92 -15.08 17.04
C VAL A 383 -2.33 -14.70 17.42
N LYS A 384 -3.10 -14.23 16.44
CA LYS A 384 -4.50 -13.83 16.61
C LYS A 384 -5.37 -15.00 17.07
N PRO A 385 -6.55 -14.74 17.70
CA PRO A 385 -7.56 -15.75 17.93
C PRO A 385 -7.86 -16.55 16.67
N GLY A 386 -7.85 -17.89 16.78
CA GLY A 386 -8.01 -18.80 15.64
C GLY A 386 -6.85 -18.83 14.64
N GLY A 387 -5.80 -18.05 14.87
CA GLY A 387 -4.63 -17.99 14.00
C GLY A 387 -3.78 -19.28 14.06
N ARG A 388 -3.22 -19.66 12.92
CA ARG A 388 -2.48 -20.92 12.77
C ARG A 388 -1.32 -20.72 11.82
N LEU A 389 -0.10 -21.05 12.23
CA LEU A 389 1.07 -21.06 11.37
C LEU A 389 1.02 -22.25 10.41
N SER A 390 1.82 -22.21 9.34
CA SER A 390 2.00 -23.37 8.45
C SER A 390 2.58 -24.56 9.22
N LEU A 391 2.26 -25.79 8.80
CA LEU A 391 3.05 -26.95 9.18
C LEU A 391 4.36 -26.87 8.43
N GLN A 392 5.47 -26.68 9.14
CA GLN A 392 6.77 -26.37 8.57
C GLN A 392 7.90 -27.17 9.23
N MET A 393 9.05 -27.15 8.59
CA MET A 393 10.28 -27.80 9.07
C MET A 393 11.49 -26.94 8.69
N HIS A 394 12.53 -26.98 9.51
CA HIS A 394 13.83 -26.35 9.24
C HIS A 394 14.92 -27.38 9.22
N LYS A 395 15.85 -27.28 8.27
CA LYS A 395 16.95 -28.21 8.14
C LYS A 395 18.17 -27.84 8.99
N HIS A 396 18.39 -26.53 9.19
CA HIS A 396 19.66 -26.01 9.71
C HIS A 396 19.53 -25.33 11.06
N ARG A 397 18.29 -25.19 11.59
CA ARG A 397 18.02 -24.55 12.88
C ARG A 397 17.10 -25.36 13.75
N SER A 398 17.28 -25.23 15.07
CA SER A 398 16.35 -25.65 16.10
C SER A 398 15.66 -24.41 16.72
N GLU A 399 14.54 -24.61 17.40
CA GLU A 399 13.79 -23.54 18.00
C GLU A 399 13.37 -23.86 19.43
N HIS A 400 13.48 -22.87 20.33
CA HIS A 400 12.87 -22.88 21.65
C HIS A 400 11.70 -21.93 21.68
N TRP A 401 10.55 -22.40 22.06
CA TRP A 401 9.32 -21.62 22.15
C TRP A 401 8.90 -21.46 23.59
N ILE A 402 8.71 -20.23 24.07
CA ILE A 402 8.30 -19.88 25.42
C ILE A 402 7.01 -19.09 25.32
N VAL A 403 5.91 -19.59 25.89
CA VAL A 403 4.63 -18.88 25.92
C VAL A 403 4.66 -17.83 27.00
N VAL A 404 4.48 -16.56 26.60
CA VAL A 404 4.46 -15.40 27.49
C VAL A 404 3.04 -15.09 27.96
N SER A 405 2.05 -15.23 27.06
CA SER A 405 0.63 -14.98 27.35
C SER A 405 -0.24 -15.85 26.46
N GLY A 406 -1.31 -16.38 27.00
CA GLY A 406 -2.24 -17.28 26.31
C GLY A 406 -1.89 -18.74 26.46
N VAL A 407 -2.48 -19.56 25.60
CA VAL A 407 -2.25 -21.04 25.55
C VAL A 407 -2.00 -21.43 24.11
N ALA A 408 -0.87 -22.06 23.86
CA ALA A 408 -0.47 -22.53 22.54
C ALA A 408 -0.81 -24.02 22.35
N LYS A 409 -1.43 -24.36 21.23
CA LYS A 409 -1.42 -25.73 20.73
C LYS A 409 -0.24 -25.88 19.79
N VAL A 410 0.63 -26.84 20.06
CA VAL A 410 1.88 -27.06 19.33
C VAL A 410 1.89 -28.48 18.76
N ILE A 411 2.17 -28.60 17.46
CA ILE A 411 2.56 -29.85 16.83
C ILE A 411 4.08 -29.87 16.80
N ASN A 412 4.71 -30.95 17.31
CA ASN A 412 6.14 -31.18 17.32
C ASN A 412 6.42 -32.63 16.92
N GLY A 413 6.82 -32.86 15.68
CA GLY A 413 6.92 -34.21 15.10
C GLY A 413 5.54 -34.87 15.02
N GLU A 414 5.40 -36.00 15.72
CA GLU A 414 4.13 -36.74 15.84
C GLU A 414 3.33 -36.38 17.10
N SER A 415 3.86 -35.53 17.97
CA SER A 415 3.24 -35.16 19.23
C SER A 415 2.43 -33.86 19.13
N GLU A 416 1.25 -33.87 19.75
CA GLU A 416 0.49 -32.66 20.03
C GLU A 416 0.66 -32.27 21.49
N LEU A 417 1.01 -30.99 21.72
CA LEU A 417 1.29 -30.44 23.04
C LEU A 417 0.42 -29.21 23.28
N THR A 418 -0.06 -29.06 24.51
CA THR A 418 -0.58 -27.79 25.01
C THR A 418 0.50 -27.15 25.85
N VAL A 419 0.89 -25.92 25.50
CA VAL A 419 1.91 -25.15 26.20
C VAL A 419 1.23 -23.92 26.80
N ASN A 420 1.17 -23.85 28.13
CA ASN A 420 0.54 -22.77 28.86
C ASN A 420 1.50 -21.59 29.07
N THR A 421 0.96 -20.47 29.52
CA THR A 421 1.77 -19.32 29.94
C THR A 421 2.87 -19.76 30.92
N ASN A 422 4.10 -19.28 30.68
CA ASN A 422 5.32 -19.62 31.42
C ASN A 422 5.83 -21.05 31.21
N GLU A 423 5.30 -21.78 30.23
CA GLU A 423 5.84 -23.06 29.80
C GLU A 423 6.60 -22.91 28.47
N SER A 424 7.41 -23.90 28.13
CA SER A 424 8.23 -23.89 26.92
C SER A 424 8.31 -25.27 26.27
N THR A 425 8.63 -25.27 24.98
CA THR A 425 8.92 -26.49 24.22
C THR A 425 10.15 -26.31 23.34
N TYR A 426 10.87 -27.40 23.07
CA TYR A 426 12.00 -27.44 22.15
C TYR A 426 11.62 -28.16 20.88
N ILE A 427 11.91 -27.53 19.74
CA ILE A 427 11.71 -28.08 18.40
C ILE A 427 13.09 -28.38 17.80
N PRO A 428 13.50 -29.67 17.65
CA PRO A 428 14.76 -30.01 17.00
C PRO A 428 14.75 -29.66 15.51
N ALA A 429 15.93 -29.40 14.94
CA ALA A 429 16.09 -29.32 13.50
C ALA A 429 15.57 -30.62 12.82
N GLY A 430 14.90 -30.49 11.69
CA GLY A 430 14.32 -31.62 10.95
C GLY A 430 12.93 -32.06 11.45
N HIS A 431 12.40 -31.52 12.55
CA HIS A 431 11.07 -31.86 13.02
C HIS A 431 9.98 -30.95 12.37
N LYS A 432 8.91 -31.60 11.89
CA LYS A 432 7.69 -30.86 11.47
C LYS A 432 7.04 -30.25 12.69
N HIS A 433 6.70 -28.98 12.60
CA HIS A 433 6.08 -28.29 13.73
C HIS A 433 5.07 -27.23 13.24
N ARG A 434 4.14 -26.89 14.13
CA ARG A 434 3.12 -25.88 13.91
C ARG A 434 2.66 -25.29 15.22
N LEU A 435 2.39 -23.97 15.22
CA LEU A 435 1.78 -23.21 16.31
C LEU A 435 0.35 -22.85 15.94
N GLU A 436 -0.58 -23.08 16.87
CA GLU A 436 -2.00 -22.71 16.72
C GLU A 436 -2.48 -21.97 17.99
N ASN A 437 -3.23 -20.92 17.80
CA ASN A 437 -3.98 -20.24 18.86
C ASN A 437 -5.47 -20.60 18.74
N LEU A 438 -5.95 -21.48 19.60
CA LEU A 438 -7.37 -21.88 19.63
C LEU A 438 -8.19 -21.06 20.63
N GLN A 439 -7.58 -20.06 21.30
CA GLN A 439 -8.23 -19.22 22.30
C GLN A 439 -8.88 -17.99 21.66
N SER A 440 -9.71 -17.29 22.45
CA SER A 440 -10.32 -16.00 22.09
C SER A 440 -9.37 -14.80 22.22
N ASP A 441 -8.25 -14.99 22.91
CA ASP A 441 -7.29 -13.93 23.20
C ASP A 441 -6.02 -14.09 22.36
N MET A 442 -5.23 -13.02 22.28
CA MET A 442 -3.94 -13.03 21.59
C MET A 442 -2.94 -13.95 22.29
N LEU A 443 -2.35 -14.89 21.55
CA LEU A 443 -1.24 -15.69 22.00
C LEU A 443 0.08 -14.94 21.75
N VAL A 444 0.90 -14.79 22.78
CA VAL A 444 2.22 -14.18 22.69
C VAL A 444 3.29 -15.16 23.13
N MET A 445 4.28 -15.38 22.27
CA MET A 445 5.41 -16.24 22.59
C MET A 445 6.74 -15.62 22.16
N ILE A 446 7.81 -16.05 22.79
CA ILE A 446 9.19 -15.81 22.40
C ILE A 446 9.73 -17.07 21.76
N GLU A 447 10.28 -16.90 20.55
CA GLU A 447 10.99 -17.93 19.81
C GLU A 447 12.49 -17.61 19.81
N VAL A 448 13.29 -18.55 20.25
CA VAL A 448 14.75 -18.51 20.14
C VAL A 448 15.18 -19.53 19.10
N GLN A 449 15.65 -19.07 17.96
CA GLN A 449 16.23 -19.89 16.90
C GLN A 449 17.72 -20.03 17.11
N SER A 450 18.25 -21.25 16.97
CA SER A 450 19.68 -21.54 17.07
C SER A 450 20.12 -22.45 15.93
N GLY A 451 21.22 -22.12 15.24
CA GLY A 451 21.73 -22.91 14.12
C GLY A 451 22.78 -22.18 13.29
N GLY A 452 23.37 -22.92 12.38
CA GLY A 452 24.40 -22.38 11.47
C GLY A 452 23.84 -21.53 10.33
N TYR A 453 22.52 -21.65 10.05
CA TYR A 453 21.79 -20.84 9.06
C TYR A 453 20.38 -20.56 9.55
N LEU A 454 19.98 -19.26 9.51
CA LEU A 454 18.73 -18.76 10.08
C LEU A 454 17.88 -17.99 9.06
N GLY A 455 18.15 -18.18 7.75
CA GLY A 455 17.40 -17.55 6.67
C GLY A 455 15.95 -18.07 6.60
N GLU A 456 15.03 -17.24 6.13
CA GLU A 456 13.60 -17.61 5.97
C GLU A 456 13.39 -18.61 4.82
N ASP A 457 14.36 -18.78 3.93
CA ASP A 457 14.41 -19.79 2.86
C ASP A 457 14.72 -21.21 3.37
N ASP A 458 15.14 -21.37 4.64
CA ASP A 458 15.22 -22.69 5.31
C ASP A 458 13.85 -23.28 5.68
N ILE A 459 12.75 -22.53 5.45
CA ILE A 459 11.40 -22.98 5.78
C ILE A 459 10.85 -23.90 4.69
N VAL A 460 10.69 -25.19 5.01
CA VAL A 460 9.94 -26.14 4.19
C VAL A 460 8.51 -26.19 4.70
N ARG A 461 7.52 -25.81 3.87
CA ARG A 461 6.10 -25.81 4.23
C ARG A 461 5.39 -27.04 3.67
N PHE A 462 4.63 -27.73 4.52
CA PHE A 462 3.85 -28.93 4.15
C PHE A 462 2.36 -28.63 4.01
N GLU A 463 1.82 -27.81 4.92
CA GLU A 463 0.43 -27.37 4.91
C GLU A 463 0.37 -25.87 5.24
N ASP A 464 -0.32 -25.10 4.43
CA ASP A 464 -0.54 -23.69 4.67
C ASP A 464 -1.94 -23.28 4.20
N GLN A 465 -2.82 -22.92 5.15
CA GLN A 465 -4.20 -22.50 4.86
C GLN A 465 -4.28 -21.13 4.14
N TYR A 466 -3.14 -20.43 4.01
CA TYR A 466 -3.05 -19.11 3.40
C TYR A 466 -2.43 -19.15 1.99
N GLY A 467 -2.24 -20.35 1.41
CA GLY A 467 -1.79 -20.51 0.02
C GLY A 467 -0.32 -20.22 -0.26
N ARG A 468 0.55 -20.26 0.77
CA ARG A 468 2.01 -20.03 0.64
C ARG A 468 2.81 -21.34 0.50
N ALA A 469 2.14 -22.48 0.50
CA ALA A 469 2.76 -23.77 0.21
C ALA A 469 2.81 -23.95 -1.31
N GLY A 470 4.01 -24.04 -1.88
CA GLY A 470 4.27 -24.22 -3.30
C GLY A 470 5.75 -24.30 -3.54
#